data_6e74caa753ec495fa07238bb87a84ecb
#
_entry.id   6e74caa753ec495fa07238bb87a84ecb
#
_cell.length_a   1.000
_cell.length_b   1.000
_cell.length_c   1.000
_cell.angle_alpha   90.00
_cell.angle_beta   90.00
_cell.angle_gamma   90.00
#
_symmetry.space_group_name_H-M   'P 1'
#
loop_
_entity.id
_entity.type
_entity.pdbx_description
1 polymer ?
#
loop_
_entity_poly.entity_id
_entity_poly.type
_entity_poly.pdbx_seq_one_letter_code
_entity_poly.pdbx_strand_id
1 'polypeptide(L)'
;AYERLLKVLGLEDVFEENLKLDFIEGRVKYLRKYTHKFYKDSKKQYVYALILFTLFVENVSLFSQFYIVNWFNRYRNVLKDTGQQVKYTRNEENIHALAGIKIINTIRSEHPDLFDEELEERIAHEAQAKR
;
A
#
# COMPACT_ATOMS: atom_id res chain seq x y z
N ALA A 1 9.45 -13.20 6.56
CA ALA A 1 10.69 -12.61 7.12
C ALA A 1 10.40 -11.80 8.39
N TYR A 2 9.50 -10.81 8.35
CA TYR A 2 9.22 -9.90 9.48
C TYR A 2 8.63 -10.61 10.71
N GLU A 3 7.72 -11.56 10.55
CA GLU A 3 7.18 -12.35 11.65
C GLU A 3 8.29 -13.13 12.41
N ARG A 4 9.22 -13.72 11.65
CA ARG A 4 10.36 -14.40 12.25
C ARG A 4 11.29 -13.46 13.03
N LEU A 5 11.46 -12.23 12.52
CA LEU A 5 12.23 -11.19 13.20
C LEU A 5 11.60 -10.83 14.55
N LEU A 6 10.29 -10.63 14.59
CA LEU A 6 9.57 -10.35 15.84
C LEU A 6 9.72 -11.48 16.85
N LYS A 7 9.62 -12.74 16.43
CA LYS A 7 9.85 -13.92 17.30
C LYS A 7 11.26 -13.97 17.87
N VAL A 8 12.27 -13.75 17.02
CA VAL A 8 13.68 -13.75 17.45
C VAL A 8 13.98 -12.62 18.43
N LEU A 9 13.30 -11.48 18.29
CA LEU A 9 13.46 -10.33 19.17
C LEU A 9 12.56 -10.38 20.42
N GLY A 10 11.66 -11.36 20.54
CA GLY A 10 10.68 -11.45 21.64
C GLY A 10 9.69 -10.27 21.65
N LEU A 11 9.31 -9.76 20.48
CA LEU A 11 8.45 -8.57 20.32
C LEU A 11 7.04 -8.93 19.80
N GLU A 12 6.59 -10.17 20.01
CA GLU A 12 5.28 -10.62 19.52
C GLU A 12 4.14 -9.87 20.22
N ASP A 13 4.23 -9.68 21.54
CA ASP A 13 3.24 -8.92 22.32
C ASP A 13 3.19 -7.44 21.88
N VAL A 14 4.34 -6.85 21.60
CA VAL A 14 4.45 -5.47 21.10
C VAL A 14 3.77 -5.32 19.73
N PHE A 15 3.80 -6.35 18.90
CA PHE A 15 3.10 -6.35 17.63
C PHE A 15 1.59 -6.26 17.83
N GLU A 16 1.03 -7.09 18.71
CA GLU A 16 -0.40 -7.09 19.03
C GLU A 16 -0.87 -5.76 19.64
N GLU A 17 -0.04 -5.15 20.51
CA GLU A 17 -0.32 -3.83 21.06
C GLU A 17 -0.30 -2.73 20.00
N ASN A 18 0.67 -2.78 19.08
CA ASN A 18 0.78 -1.80 18.01
C ASN A 18 -0.39 -1.84 17.03
N LEU A 19 -1.05 -3.00 16.85
CA LEU A 19 -2.26 -3.08 16.02
C LEU A 19 -3.42 -2.24 16.55
N LYS A 20 -3.40 -1.89 17.84
CA LYS A 20 -4.41 -1.04 18.51
C LYS A 20 -4.12 0.45 18.40
N LEU A 21 -2.98 0.85 17.84
CA LEU A 21 -2.64 2.26 17.63
C LEU A 21 -3.54 2.85 16.53
N ASP A 22 -4.12 4.02 16.79
CA ASP A 22 -5.09 4.68 15.91
C ASP A 22 -4.62 4.78 14.45
N PHE A 23 -3.35 5.11 14.24
CA PHE A 23 -2.80 5.22 12.89
C PHE A 23 -2.64 3.87 12.19
N ILE A 24 -2.36 2.79 12.93
CA ILE A 24 -2.31 1.41 12.39
C ILE A 24 -3.74 0.94 12.09
N GLU A 25 -4.66 1.15 13.03
CA GLU A 25 -6.07 0.81 12.84
C GLU A 25 -6.66 1.55 11.63
N GLY A 26 -6.35 2.84 11.49
CA GLY A 26 -6.74 3.64 10.33
C GLY A 26 -6.23 3.07 9.01
N ARG A 27 -4.99 2.58 8.97
CA ARG A 27 -4.42 1.91 7.78
C ARG A 27 -5.11 0.58 7.48
N VAL A 28 -5.36 -0.23 8.49
CA VAL A 28 -6.07 -1.51 8.33
C VAL A 28 -7.50 -1.27 7.84
N LYS A 29 -8.21 -0.29 8.40
CA LYS A 29 -9.55 0.12 7.94
C LYS A 29 -9.51 0.57 6.48
N TYR A 30 -8.49 1.36 6.11
CA TYR A 30 -8.30 1.80 4.74
C TYR A 30 -8.09 0.63 3.78
N LEU A 31 -7.19 -0.31 4.09
CA LEU A 31 -6.94 -1.50 3.26
C LEU A 31 -8.20 -2.37 3.14
N ARG A 32 -8.95 -2.55 4.23
CA ARG A 32 -10.24 -3.27 4.22
C ARG A 32 -11.29 -2.61 3.34
N LYS A 33 -11.24 -1.29 3.18
CA LYS A 33 -12.15 -0.55 2.31
C LYS A 33 -12.10 -1.04 0.85
N TYR A 34 -10.93 -1.48 0.36
CA TYR A 34 -10.77 -2.01 -0.99
C TYR A 34 -11.38 -3.39 -1.19
N THR A 35 -11.52 -4.15 -0.12
CA THR A 35 -12.18 -5.47 -0.16
C THR A 35 -13.70 -5.36 -0.06
N HIS A 36 -14.23 -4.19 0.28
CA HIS A 36 -15.68 -3.96 0.32
C HIS A 36 -16.22 -3.70 -1.09
N LYS A 37 -17.37 -4.28 -1.40
CA LYS A 37 -18.03 -4.07 -2.69
C LYS A 37 -18.69 -2.69 -2.74
N PHE A 38 -18.02 -1.73 -3.37
CA PHE A 38 -18.62 -0.43 -3.70
C PHE A 38 -19.47 -0.49 -4.96
N TYR A 39 -19.02 -1.26 -5.95
CA TYR A 39 -19.70 -1.44 -7.21
C TYR A 39 -20.40 -2.78 -7.26
N LYS A 40 -21.61 -2.80 -7.84
CA LYS A 40 -22.35 -4.05 -8.12
C LYS A 40 -21.63 -4.86 -9.21
N ASP A 41 -21.05 -4.18 -10.19
CA ASP A 41 -20.21 -4.80 -11.20
C ASP A 41 -18.87 -5.22 -10.60
N SER A 42 -18.60 -6.51 -10.66
CA SER A 42 -17.37 -7.10 -10.14
C SER A 42 -16.13 -6.67 -10.94
N LYS A 43 -16.25 -6.39 -12.24
CA LYS A 43 -15.13 -5.90 -13.07
C LYS A 43 -14.76 -4.48 -12.69
N LYS A 44 -15.73 -3.58 -12.57
CA LYS A 44 -15.52 -2.20 -12.14
C LYS A 44 -14.94 -2.16 -10.73
N GLN A 45 -15.43 -3.00 -9.81
CA GLN A 45 -14.86 -3.14 -8.47
C GLN A 45 -13.40 -3.58 -8.49
N TYR A 46 -13.07 -4.53 -9.35
CA TYR A 46 -11.69 -5.00 -9.50
C TYR A 46 -10.76 -3.88 -10.01
N VAL A 47 -11.19 -3.16 -11.05
CA VAL A 47 -10.42 -2.01 -11.58
C VAL A 47 -10.20 -0.94 -10.52
N TYR A 48 -11.25 -0.58 -9.78
CA TYR A 48 -11.17 0.37 -8.68
C TYR A 48 -10.14 -0.08 -7.62
N ALA A 49 -10.25 -1.31 -7.15
CA ALA A 49 -9.32 -1.86 -6.16
C ALA A 49 -7.87 -1.90 -6.67
N LEU A 50 -7.68 -2.31 -7.93
CA LEU A 50 -6.36 -2.37 -8.58
C LEU A 50 -5.72 -0.98 -8.66
N ILE A 51 -6.47 0.03 -9.10
CA ILE A 51 -5.98 1.41 -9.20
C ILE A 51 -5.56 1.93 -7.82
N LEU A 52 -6.43 1.78 -6.82
CA LEU A 52 -6.14 2.26 -5.48
C LEU A 52 -4.95 1.54 -4.85
N PHE A 53 -4.84 0.22 -5.03
CA PHE A 53 -3.72 -0.55 -4.52
C PHE A 53 -2.41 -0.10 -5.18
N THR A 54 -2.38 -0.07 -6.51
CA THR A 54 -1.19 0.32 -7.28
C THR A 54 -0.75 1.76 -6.97
N LEU A 55 -1.67 2.73 -6.97
CA LEU A 55 -1.30 4.13 -6.80
C LEU A 55 -1.00 4.49 -5.34
N PHE A 56 -1.79 4.01 -4.39
CA PHE A 56 -1.72 4.50 -3.02
C PHE A 56 -1.01 3.54 -2.06
N VAL A 57 -1.18 2.23 -2.21
CA VAL A 57 -0.48 1.28 -1.35
C VAL A 57 0.97 1.16 -1.78
N GLU A 58 1.22 0.82 -3.03
CA GLU A 58 2.57 0.57 -3.57
C GLU A 58 3.42 1.85 -3.61
N ASN A 59 2.85 2.98 -4.04
CA ASN A 59 3.63 4.20 -4.25
C ASN A 59 3.65 5.18 -3.06
N VAL A 60 2.67 5.14 -2.16
CA VAL A 60 2.58 6.11 -1.06
C VAL A 60 2.75 5.42 0.29
N SER A 61 1.90 4.44 0.57
CA SER A 61 1.81 3.85 1.90
C SER A 61 3.07 3.11 2.30
N LEU A 62 3.63 2.28 1.42
CA LEU A 62 4.86 1.53 1.68
C LEU A 62 6.08 2.46 1.74
N PHE A 63 6.19 3.42 0.84
CA PHE A 63 7.32 4.35 0.84
C PHE A 63 7.40 5.22 2.09
N SER A 64 6.28 5.59 2.68
CA SER A 64 6.26 6.30 3.97
C SER A 64 6.86 5.49 5.11
N GLN A 65 6.63 4.17 5.13
CA GLN A 65 7.25 3.26 6.11
C GLN A 65 8.74 3.09 5.86
N PHE A 66 9.15 2.93 4.61
CA PHE A 66 10.56 2.84 4.24
C PHE A 66 11.34 4.09 4.64
N TYR A 67 10.71 5.26 4.53
CA TYR A 67 11.29 6.52 4.96
C TYR A 67 11.64 6.50 6.46
N ILE A 68 10.74 6.02 7.32
CA ILE A 68 10.97 5.94 8.77
C ILE A 68 12.19 5.08 9.09
N VAL A 69 12.27 3.87 8.53
CA VAL A 69 13.42 2.97 8.74
C VAL A 69 14.72 3.60 8.25
N ASN A 70 14.71 4.20 7.07
CA ASN A 70 15.87 4.86 6.49
C ASN A 70 16.29 6.08 7.29
N TRP A 71 15.35 6.82 7.89
CA TRP A 71 15.65 7.94 8.77
C TRP A 71 16.44 7.49 9.99
N PHE A 72 16.00 6.44 10.69
CA PHE A 72 16.74 5.87 11.82
C PHE A 72 18.12 5.36 11.41
N ASN A 73 18.22 4.70 10.27
CA ASN A 73 19.49 4.24 9.75
C ASN A 73 20.46 5.41 9.49
N ARG A 74 19.99 6.46 8.83
CA ARG A 74 20.81 7.61 8.43
C ARG A 74 21.23 8.50 9.60
N TYR A 75 20.30 8.83 10.48
CA TYR A 75 20.53 9.85 11.52
C TYR A 75 20.90 9.28 12.88
N ARG A 76 20.54 8.03 13.16
CA ARG A 76 20.85 7.36 14.42
C ARG A 76 21.87 6.22 14.27
N ASN A 77 22.26 5.89 13.05
CA ASN A 77 23.18 4.79 12.74
C ASN A 77 22.74 3.43 13.30
N VAL A 78 21.43 3.20 13.39
CA VAL A 78 20.81 1.95 13.83
C VAL A 78 20.02 1.32 12.68
N LEU A 79 19.51 0.10 12.86
CA LEU A 79 18.72 -0.63 11.88
C LEU A 79 19.40 -0.83 10.51
N LYS A 80 20.71 -1.05 10.49
CA LYS A 80 21.49 -1.18 9.24
C LYS A 80 21.00 -2.30 8.35
N ASP A 81 20.82 -3.49 8.93
CA ASP A 81 20.36 -4.66 8.18
C ASP A 81 18.91 -4.52 7.75
N THR A 82 18.06 -3.92 8.61
CA THR A 82 16.68 -3.58 8.27
C THR A 82 16.63 -2.55 7.14
N GLY A 83 17.50 -1.52 7.17
CA GLY A 83 17.62 -0.54 6.10
C GLY A 83 18.06 -1.17 4.77
N GLN A 84 18.96 -2.15 4.82
CA GLN A 84 19.36 -2.89 3.62
C GLN A 84 18.19 -3.73 3.06
N GLN A 85 17.44 -4.40 3.93
CA GLN A 85 16.26 -5.15 3.53
C GLN A 85 15.19 -4.25 2.91
N VAL A 86 14.93 -3.09 3.51
CA VAL A 86 14.01 -2.07 2.98
C VAL A 86 14.46 -1.59 1.58
N LYS A 87 15.76 -1.47 1.34
CA LYS A 87 16.28 -1.10 0.01
C LYS A 87 15.92 -2.14 -1.06
N TYR A 88 16.04 -3.42 -0.74
CA TYR A 88 15.65 -4.49 -1.66
C TYR A 88 14.15 -4.49 -1.90
N THR A 89 13.34 -4.47 -0.84
CA THR A 89 11.88 -4.42 -0.94
C THR A 89 11.42 -3.21 -1.77
N ARG A 90 12.00 -2.03 -1.54
CA ARG A 90 11.68 -0.83 -2.33
C ARG A 90 11.90 -1.02 -3.83
N ASN A 91 12.97 -1.71 -4.22
CA ASN A 91 13.25 -1.97 -5.63
C ASN A 91 12.22 -2.91 -6.24
N GLU A 92 11.78 -3.93 -5.48
CA GLU A 92 10.71 -4.86 -5.89
C GLU A 92 9.36 -4.14 -6.00
N GLU A 93 9.01 -3.30 -5.03
CA GLU A 93 7.76 -2.53 -5.05
C GLU A 93 7.69 -1.54 -6.23
N ASN A 94 8.82 -1.00 -6.65
CA ASN A 94 8.85 -0.18 -7.86
C ASN A 94 8.49 -0.98 -9.12
N ILE A 95 8.89 -2.24 -9.20
CA ILE A 95 8.52 -3.15 -10.29
C ILE A 95 7.02 -3.47 -10.22
N HIS A 96 6.49 -3.73 -9.02
CA HIS A 96 5.06 -3.99 -8.80
C HIS A 96 4.21 -2.78 -9.23
N ALA A 97 4.61 -1.57 -8.86
CA ALA A 97 3.93 -0.34 -9.26
C ALA A 97 3.89 -0.17 -10.79
N LEU A 98 5.02 -0.38 -11.47
CA LEU A 98 5.11 -0.31 -12.92
C LEU A 98 4.25 -1.40 -13.60
N ALA A 99 4.27 -2.62 -13.07
CA ALA A 99 3.43 -3.71 -13.57
C ALA A 99 1.94 -3.39 -13.38
N GLY A 100 1.55 -2.85 -12.23
CA GLY A 100 0.19 -2.43 -11.94
C GLY A 100 -0.29 -1.34 -12.90
N ILE A 101 0.53 -0.31 -13.15
CA ILE A 101 0.22 0.74 -14.13
C ILE A 101 0.03 0.16 -15.54
N LYS A 102 0.89 -0.77 -15.94
CA LYS A 102 0.77 -1.43 -17.24
C LYS A 102 -0.54 -2.21 -17.36
N ILE A 103 -0.91 -2.97 -16.32
CA ILE A 103 -2.16 -3.73 -16.28
C ILE A 103 -3.37 -2.78 -16.36
N ILE A 104 -3.38 -1.69 -15.58
CA ILE A 104 -4.45 -0.67 -15.62
C ILE A 104 -4.61 -0.09 -17.02
N ASN A 105 -3.50 0.29 -17.65
CA ASN A 105 -3.54 0.85 -19.01
C ASN A 105 -4.03 -0.18 -20.05
N THR A 106 -3.67 -1.45 -19.90
CA THR A 106 -4.18 -2.52 -20.77
C THR A 106 -5.68 -2.69 -20.60
N ILE A 107 -6.18 -2.77 -19.36
CA ILE A 107 -7.62 -2.88 -19.09
C ILE A 107 -8.36 -1.65 -19.63
N ARG A 108 -7.80 -0.44 -19.46
CA ARG A 108 -8.40 0.79 -19.99
C ARG A 108 -8.53 0.77 -21.51
N SER A 109 -7.56 0.19 -22.20
CA SER A 109 -7.59 0.04 -23.66
C SER A 109 -8.62 -1.00 -24.14
N GLU A 110 -8.74 -2.11 -23.41
CA GLU A 110 -9.63 -3.22 -23.77
C GLU A 110 -11.07 -3.00 -23.30
N HIS A 111 -11.26 -2.29 -22.19
CA HIS A 111 -12.55 -2.05 -21.53
C HIS A 111 -12.70 -0.59 -21.11
N PRO A 112 -12.76 0.36 -22.05
CA PRO A 112 -12.88 1.78 -21.71
C PRO A 112 -14.17 2.14 -20.97
N ASP A 113 -15.21 1.33 -21.14
CA ASP A 113 -16.51 1.44 -20.45
C ASP A 113 -16.42 1.31 -18.93
N LEU A 114 -15.36 0.69 -18.41
CA LEU A 114 -15.13 0.58 -16.96
C LEU A 114 -14.52 1.84 -16.35
N PHE A 115 -14.01 2.76 -17.16
CA PHE A 115 -13.33 4.00 -16.74
C PHE A 115 -14.22 5.22 -16.98
N ASP A 116 -15.35 5.24 -16.29
CA ASP A 116 -16.31 6.34 -16.36
C ASP A 116 -15.99 7.47 -15.35
N GLU A 117 -16.72 8.57 -15.49
CA GLU A 117 -16.56 9.76 -14.63
C GLU A 117 -16.75 9.44 -13.13
N GLU A 118 -17.68 8.54 -12.80
CA GLU A 118 -17.90 8.11 -11.40
C GLU A 118 -16.64 7.45 -10.81
N LEU A 119 -15.95 6.60 -11.58
CA LEU A 119 -14.71 5.97 -11.16
C LEU A 119 -13.60 7.02 -10.96
N GLU A 120 -13.46 7.96 -11.91
CA GLU A 120 -12.44 9.01 -11.87
C GLU A 120 -12.63 9.95 -10.67
N GLU A 121 -13.86 10.40 -10.43
CA GLU A 121 -14.19 11.24 -9.26
C GLU A 121 -13.91 10.53 -7.95
N ARG A 122 -14.26 9.25 -7.85
CA ARG A 122 -14.01 8.45 -6.65
C ARG A 122 -12.52 8.27 -6.37
N ILE A 123 -11.72 8.02 -7.41
CA ILE A 123 -10.26 7.92 -7.27
C ILE A 123 -9.67 9.29 -6.83
N ALA A 124 -10.14 10.37 -7.43
CA ALA A 124 -9.71 11.72 -7.07
C ALA A 124 -10.06 12.05 -5.61
N HIS A 125 -11.24 11.68 -5.15
CA HIS A 125 -11.66 11.84 -3.75
C HIS A 125 -10.75 11.05 -2.79
N GLU A 126 -10.42 9.80 -3.11
CA GLU A 126 -9.51 8.98 -2.29
C GLU A 126 -8.08 9.58 -2.26
N ALA A 127 -7.65 10.22 -3.34
CA ALA A 127 -6.36 10.92 -3.38
C ALA A 127 -6.31 12.14 -2.45
N GLN A 128 -7.42 12.88 -2.36
CA GLN A 128 -7.53 14.07 -1.49
C GLN A 128 -7.63 13.68 -0.01
N ALA A 129 -8.34 12.62 0.32
CA ALA A 129 -8.51 12.16 1.70
C ALA A 129 -7.20 11.69 2.37
N LYS A 130 -6.09 11.63 1.62
CA LYS A 130 -4.75 11.22 2.10
C LYS A 130 -3.77 12.38 2.33
N ARG A 131 -4.20 13.59 2.12
CA ARG A 131 -3.44 14.79 2.52
C ARG A 131 -3.66 15.10 3.98
#